data_2e4bd3cc7cb948cf41d717251c986432
#
_entry.id   2e4bd3cc7cb948cf41d717251c986432
#
_cell.length_a   1.000
_cell.length_b   1.000
_cell.length_c   1.000
_cell.angle_alpha   90.00
_cell.angle_beta   90.00
_cell.angle_gamma   90.00
#
_symmetry.space_group_name_H-M   'P 1'
#
loop_
_entity.id
_entity.type
_entity.pdbx_description
1 polymer ?
#
loop_
_entity_poly.entity_id
_entity_poly.type
_entity_poly.pdbx_seq_one_letter_code
_entity_poly.pdbx_strand_id
1 'polypeptide(L)'
;PGFIDTHAHSDAALLIDPIHENGIRQGITTEILGQDGLSYAPLSKENYLLNKRYLAGILGNPPDDLDMSSVEKFRSHYDKKCSINTVYPVAHGALRIETVGFLDRPLLGDDMKKAKQLLYKSLEEGAVGLATGMSYYPNAWSDTKELIELCEIVSDSSKVYITHLRDRNTERGFMGGGVLEALEIGRQSGVKVHFSHTRTSALNVGQVPELMKDIDEAKSEGIDVTLELYPYPTGSTYPLSF
;
A
#
# COMPACT_ATOMS: atom_id res chain seq x y z
N PRO A 1 -1.16 -18.75 -19.13
CA PRO A 1 -0.71 -17.62 -18.33
C PRO A 1 -1.61 -16.42 -18.61
N GLY A 2 -1.98 -15.70 -17.57
CA GLY A 2 -2.75 -14.46 -17.71
C GLY A 2 -1.92 -13.25 -17.25
N PHE A 3 -2.54 -12.08 -17.31
CA PHE A 3 -1.93 -10.84 -16.84
C PHE A 3 -1.97 -10.75 -15.31
N ILE A 4 -0.99 -10.06 -14.76
CA ILE A 4 -0.95 -9.66 -13.35
C ILE A 4 -1.27 -8.17 -13.32
N ASP A 5 -2.38 -7.80 -12.67
CA ASP A 5 -2.65 -6.40 -12.33
C ASP A 5 -1.88 -6.06 -11.07
N THR A 6 -0.89 -5.19 -11.21
CA THR A 6 0.02 -4.82 -10.12
C THR A 6 -0.57 -3.75 -9.20
N HIS A 7 -1.71 -3.14 -9.58
CA HIS A 7 -2.35 -2.09 -8.79
C HIS A 7 -3.88 -2.19 -8.85
N ALA A 8 -4.46 -2.96 -7.93
CA ALA A 8 -5.90 -3.16 -7.86
C ALA A 8 -6.45 -2.77 -6.47
N HIS A 9 -7.64 -2.17 -6.48
CA HIS A 9 -8.41 -1.87 -5.27
C HIS A 9 -9.63 -2.81 -5.17
N SER A 10 -9.44 -4.08 -5.51
CA SER A 10 -10.51 -5.09 -5.57
C SER A 10 -10.73 -5.84 -4.25
N ASP A 11 -10.12 -5.39 -3.16
CA ASP A 11 -10.17 -6.06 -1.85
C ASP A 11 -11.60 -6.45 -1.45
N ALA A 12 -12.54 -5.51 -1.44
CA ALA A 12 -13.92 -5.82 -1.15
C ALA A 12 -14.69 -6.39 -2.35
N ALA A 13 -14.36 -5.94 -3.55
CA ALA A 13 -15.06 -6.36 -4.77
C ALA A 13 -15.00 -7.89 -4.93
N LEU A 14 -13.83 -8.49 -4.74
CA LEU A 14 -13.63 -9.94 -4.81
C LEU A 14 -14.35 -10.72 -3.70
N LEU A 15 -14.62 -10.09 -2.55
CA LEU A 15 -15.39 -10.68 -1.45
C LEU A 15 -16.91 -10.62 -1.72
N ILE A 16 -17.36 -9.69 -2.56
CA ILE A 16 -18.76 -9.48 -2.93
C ILE A 16 -19.08 -10.23 -4.22
N ASP A 17 -18.23 -10.11 -5.23
CA ASP A 17 -18.33 -10.80 -6.52
C ASP A 17 -17.04 -11.58 -6.82
N PRO A 18 -16.94 -12.82 -6.31
CA PRO A 18 -15.73 -13.64 -6.46
C PRO A 18 -15.49 -14.15 -7.89
N ILE A 19 -16.45 -14.00 -8.80
CA ILE A 19 -16.27 -14.38 -10.22
C ILE A 19 -15.35 -13.38 -10.91
N HIS A 20 -15.43 -12.12 -10.55
CA HIS A 20 -14.58 -11.05 -11.10
C HIS A 20 -14.56 -11.02 -12.64
N GLU A 21 -15.75 -11.07 -13.24
CA GLU A 21 -15.92 -11.21 -14.69
C GLU A 21 -15.17 -10.13 -15.48
N ASN A 22 -15.16 -8.90 -14.98
CA ASN A 22 -14.51 -7.78 -15.64
C ASN A 22 -12.98 -7.96 -15.77
N GLY A 23 -12.32 -8.47 -14.75
CA GLY A 23 -10.87 -8.77 -14.77
C GLY A 23 -10.58 -9.97 -15.70
N ILE A 24 -11.33 -11.06 -15.53
CA ILE A 24 -11.12 -12.28 -16.32
C ILE A 24 -11.32 -12.03 -17.82
N ARG A 25 -12.32 -11.25 -18.22
CA ARG A 25 -12.56 -10.88 -19.62
C ARG A 25 -11.42 -10.07 -20.23
N GLN A 26 -10.60 -9.43 -19.41
CA GLN A 26 -9.39 -8.73 -19.83
C GLN A 26 -8.12 -9.60 -19.75
N GLY A 27 -8.26 -10.85 -19.34
CA GLY A 27 -7.16 -11.82 -19.21
C GLY A 27 -6.37 -11.68 -17.92
N ILE A 28 -6.88 -10.94 -16.91
CA ILE A 28 -6.27 -10.82 -15.60
C ILE A 28 -6.51 -12.13 -14.83
N THR A 29 -5.43 -12.70 -14.31
CA THR A 29 -5.46 -13.93 -13.51
C THR A 29 -4.89 -13.78 -12.14
N THR A 30 -4.29 -12.61 -11.84
CA THR A 30 -3.72 -12.27 -10.54
C THR A 30 -3.87 -10.78 -10.30
N GLU A 31 -4.26 -10.38 -9.09
CA GLU A 31 -4.28 -8.98 -8.65
C GLU A 31 -3.48 -8.79 -7.36
N ILE A 32 -2.78 -7.66 -7.28
CA ILE A 32 -2.10 -7.22 -6.06
C ILE A 32 -3.03 -6.24 -5.35
N LEU A 33 -3.59 -6.71 -4.23
CA LEU A 33 -4.51 -5.96 -3.36
C LEU A 33 -3.74 -5.05 -2.39
N GLY A 34 -4.47 -4.36 -1.50
CA GLY A 34 -3.86 -3.58 -0.41
C GLY A 34 -3.08 -2.35 -0.87
N GLN A 35 -3.26 -1.95 -2.11
CA GLN A 35 -2.56 -0.82 -2.71
C GLN A 35 -2.85 0.49 -1.96
N ASP A 36 -1.91 1.43 -2.05
CA ASP A 36 -1.99 2.75 -1.41
C ASP A 36 -2.19 2.68 0.11
N GLY A 37 -1.84 1.54 0.73
CA GLY A 37 -2.01 1.34 2.17
C GLY A 37 -3.48 1.27 2.61
N LEU A 38 -4.39 0.97 1.69
CA LEU A 38 -5.84 0.93 1.90
C LEU A 38 -6.32 -0.52 1.81
N SER A 39 -6.62 -1.15 2.95
CA SER A 39 -7.17 -2.51 3.03
C SER A 39 -7.63 -2.82 4.45
N TYR A 40 -7.93 -4.09 4.73
CA TYR A 40 -8.65 -4.52 5.93
C TYR A 40 -7.83 -5.36 6.93
N ALA A 41 -6.60 -5.74 6.61
CA ALA A 41 -5.79 -6.58 7.51
C ALA A 41 -4.40 -5.96 7.80
N PRO A 42 -3.86 -6.19 9.01
CA PRO A 42 -4.48 -6.88 10.16
C PRO A 42 -5.34 -5.92 10.98
N LEU A 43 -6.62 -6.22 11.19
CA LEU A 43 -7.54 -5.39 11.99
C LEU A 43 -8.36 -6.23 12.96
N SER A 44 -8.46 -5.81 14.21
CA SER A 44 -9.47 -6.27 15.14
C SER A 44 -10.88 -6.04 14.59
N LYS A 45 -11.87 -6.75 15.11
CA LYS A 45 -13.26 -6.64 14.63
C LYS A 45 -13.79 -5.21 14.67
N GLU A 46 -13.52 -4.50 15.74
CA GLU A 46 -13.94 -3.10 15.90
C GLU A 46 -13.28 -2.19 14.85
N ASN A 47 -11.97 -2.31 14.70
CA ASN A 47 -11.20 -1.54 13.73
C ASN A 47 -11.55 -1.91 12.28
N TYR A 48 -11.86 -3.17 12.01
CA TYR A 48 -12.36 -3.58 10.70
C TYR A 48 -13.67 -2.88 10.34
N LEU A 49 -14.65 -2.87 11.25
CA LEU A 49 -15.94 -2.21 11.00
C LEU A 49 -15.83 -0.69 10.85
N LEU A 50 -14.89 -0.07 11.57
CA LEU A 50 -14.58 1.34 11.42
C LEU A 50 -13.93 1.63 10.07
N ASN A 51 -12.87 0.91 9.74
CA ASN A 51 -12.11 1.08 8.51
C ASN A 51 -12.92 0.74 7.25
N LYS A 52 -13.76 -0.29 7.31
CA LYS A 52 -14.70 -0.65 6.26
C LYS A 52 -15.60 0.52 5.87
N ARG A 53 -16.17 1.23 6.84
CA ARG A 53 -16.99 2.43 6.59
C ARG A 53 -16.17 3.56 5.98
N TYR A 54 -14.95 3.75 6.47
CA TYR A 54 -14.03 4.76 5.96
C TYR A 54 -13.65 4.49 4.50
N LEU A 55 -13.38 3.23 4.13
CA LEU A 55 -12.95 2.83 2.80
C LEU A 55 -14.10 2.49 1.83
N ALA A 56 -15.36 2.58 2.26
CA ALA A 56 -16.51 2.11 1.46
C ALA A 56 -16.59 2.74 0.06
N GLY A 57 -16.14 3.98 -0.09
CA GLY A 57 -16.19 4.71 -1.37
C GLY A 57 -15.16 4.23 -2.40
N ILE A 58 -14.08 3.58 -1.97
CA ILE A 58 -13.04 3.07 -2.89
C ILE A 58 -13.06 1.54 -2.99
N LEU A 59 -13.14 0.85 -1.85
CA LEU A 59 -13.04 -0.62 -1.83
C LEU A 59 -14.40 -1.32 -1.93
N GLY A 60 -15.48 -0.62 -1.60
CA GLY A 60 -16.81 -1.22 -1.49
C GLY A 60 -17.17 -1.61 -0.06
N ASN A 61 -18.23 -2.42 0.09
CA ASN A 61 -18.81 -2.73 1.39
C ASN A 61 -18.87 -4.27 1.62
N PRO A 62 -17.77 -4.91 2.00
CA PRO A 62 -17.71 -6.36 2.24
C PRO A 62 -18.55 -6.74 3.46
N PRO A 63 -18.87 -8.05 3.68
CA PRO A 63 -19.63 -8.51 4.84
C PRO A 63 -19.02 -8.10 6.18
N ASP A 64 -19.90 -7.82 7.16
CA ASP A 64 -19.48 -7.40 8.51
C ASP A 64 -18.83 -8.50 9.34
N ASP A 65 -19.13 -9.75 9.07
CA ASP A 65 -18.75 -10.92 9.89
C ASP A 65 -17.40 -11.53 9.54
N LEU A 66 -16.68 -10.96 8.58
CA LEU A 66 -15.35 -11.43 8.18
C LEU A 66 -14.32 -11.22 9.30
N ASP A 67 -13.45 -12.20 9.47
CA ASP A 67 -12.30 -12.13 10.38
C ASP A 67 -11.08 -11.55 9.64
N MET A 68 -10.74 -10.30 9.95
CA MET A 68 -9.62 -9.56 9.38
C MET A 68 -8.45 -9.40 10.38
N SER A 69 -8.44 -10.19 11.46
CA SER A 69 -7.51 -10.02 12.58
C SER A 69 -6.05 -10.40 12.25
N SER A 70 -5.83 -11.06 11.13
CA SER A 70 -4.50 -11.40 10.63
C SER A 70 -4.47 -11.48 9.11
N VAL A 71 -3.28 -11.42 8.51
CA VAL A 71 -3.11 -11.60 7.06
C VAL A 71 -3.49 -13.02 6.65
N GLU A 72 -3.19 -14.03 7.47
CA GLU A 72 -3.62 -15.41 7.22
C GLU A 72 -5.16 -15.50 7.09
N LYS A 73 -5.89 -14.90 8.02
CA LYS A 73 -7.37 -14.86 8.00
C LYS A 73 -7.88 -14.10 6.78
N PHE A 74 -7.33 -12.91 6.53
CA PHE A 74 -7.68 -12.12 5.35
C PHE A 74 -7.52 -12.93 4.06
N ARG A 75 -6.36 -13.55 3.83
CA ARG A 75 -6.09 -14.38 2.65
C ARG A 75 -7.04 -15.56 2.53
N SER A 76 -7.43 -16.16 3.64
CA SER A 76 -8.36 -17.31 3.66
C SER A 76 -9.76 -16.98 3.12
N HIS A 77 -10.12 -15.69 3.06
CA HIS A 77 -11.39 -15.27 2.46
C HIS A 77 -11.36 -15.33 0.93
N TYR A 78 -10.18 -15.29 0.31
CA TYR A 78 -10.00 -15.37 -1.16
C TYR A 78 -9.56 -16.76 -1.63
N ASP A 79 -8.77 -17.48 -0.84
CA ASP A 79 -8.15 -18.74 -1.25
C ASP A 79 -9.22 -19.77 -1.69
N LYS A 80 -9.12 -20.19 -2.95
CA LYS A 80 -10.07 -21.12 -3.63
C LYS A 80 -11.53 -20.64 -3.63
N LYS A 81 -11.77 -19.36 -3.39
CA LYS A 81 -13.12 -18.77 -3.34
C LYS A 81 -13.33 -17.70 -4.41
N CYS A 82 -12.30 -17.19 -5.03
CA CYS A 82 -12.40 -16.28 -6.17
C CYS A 82 -11.71 -16.87 -7.42
N SER A 83 -12.06 -16.32 -8.57
CA SER A 83 -11.65 -16.84 -9.87
C SER A 83 -10.23 -16.45 -10.28
N ILE A 84 -9.60 -15.55 -9.53
CA ILE A 84 -8.23 -15.10 -9.77
C ILE A 84 -7.36 -15.35 -8.53
N ASN A 85 -6.06 -15.29 -8.71
CA ASN A 85 -5.13 -15.30 -7.59
C ASN A 85 -5.04 -13.89 -6.97
N THR A 86 -4.82 -13.83 -5.66
CA THR A 86 -4.60 -12.57 -4.95
C THR A 86 -3.23 -12.55 -4.29
N VAL A 87 -2.59 -11.39 -4.33
CA VAL A 87 -1.34 -11.10 -3.63
C VAL A 87 -1.57 -9.92 -2.70
N TYR A 88 -1.00 -9.94 -1.52
CA TYR A 88 -1.27 -8.94 -0.51
C TYR A 88 0.00 -8.39 0.14
N PRO A 89 0.36 -7.12 -0.06
CA PRO A 89 1.23 -6.36 0.83
C PRO A 89 0.43 -5.83 2.02
N VAL A 90 1.05 -5.71 3.19
CA VAL A 90 0.39 -5.15 4.38
C VAL A 90 0.00 -3.70 4.10
N ALA A 91 -1.26 -3.36 4.30
CA ALA A 91 -1.73 -1.99 4.19
C ALA A 91 -1.30 -1.17 5.42
N HIS A 92 -0.45 -0.16 5.23
CA HIS A 92 0.06 0.70 6.30
C HIS A 92 -1.07 1.40 7.06
N GLY A 93 -2.13 1.82 6.36
CA GLY A 93 -3.30 2.40 7.02
C GLY A 93 -3.96 1.46 8.02
N ALA A 94 -4.13 0.18 7.66
CA ALA A 94 -4.65 -0.83 8.58
C ALA A 94 -3.71 -1.06 9.77
N LEU A 95 -2.38 -1.12 9.53
CA LEU A 95 -1.39 -1.26 10.58
C LEU A 95 -1.46 -0.11 11.58
N ARG A 96 -1.58 1.13 11.11
CA ARG A 96 -1.73 2.32 11.96
C ARG A 96 -3.04 2.30 12.74
N ILE A 97 -4.16 2.00 12.08
CA ILE A 97 -5.47 1.92 12.74
C ILE A 97 -5.45 0.89 13.88
N GLU A 98 -4.86 -0.28 13.67
CA GLU A 98 -4.76 -1.31 14.71
C GLU A 98 -3.80 -0.92 15.84
N THR A 99 -2.88 0.00 15.61
CA THR A 99 -1.88 0.41 16.59
C THR A 99 -2.33 1.63 17.40
N VAL A 100 -2.73 2.71 16.71
CA VAL A 100 -3.05 4.02 17.32
C VAL A 100 -4.38 4.61 16.88
N GLY A 101 -5.13 3.93 16.01
CA GLY A 101 -6.37 4.48 15.44
C GLY A 101 -6.10 5.65 14.48
N PHE A 102 -7.07 6.55 14.40
CA PHE A 102 -6.98 7.76 13.58
C PHE A 102 -6.36 8.93 14.39
N LEU A 103 -5.13 8.74 14.89
CA LEU A 103 -4.39 9.78 15.60
C LEU A 103 -3.36 10.45 14.69
N ASP A 104 -3.39 11.78 14.67
CA ASP A 104 -2.48 12.61 13.88
C ASP A 104 -1.12 12.76 14.58
N ARG A 105 -0.34 11.69 14.58
CA ARG A 105 1.05 11.64 15.07
C ARG A 105 1.81 10.46 14.50
N PRO A 106 3.14 10.52 14.35
CA PRO A 106 3.96 9.37 14.02
C PRO A 106 3.89 8.28 15.11
N LEU A 107 4.20 7.04 14.74
CA LEU A 107 4.37 5.93 15.67
C LEU A 107 5.69 6.09 16.42
N LEU A 108 5.64 6.05 17.75
CA LEU A 108 6.81 6.18 18.61
C LEU A 108 6.74 5.18 19.78
N GLY A 109 7.90 4.80 20.32
CA GLY A 109 7.98 3.96 21.52
C GLY A 109 7.21 2.63 21.39
N ASP A 110 6.25 2.39 22.29
CA ASP A 110 5.49 1.13 22.31
C ASP A 110 4.54 0.99 21.13
N ASP A 111 4.05 2.09 20.54
CA ASP A 111 3.23 2.02 19.33
C ASP A 111 4.06 1.52 18.14
N MET A 112 5.27 2.04 17.95
CA MET A 112 6.18 1.56 16.92
C MET A 112 6.53 0.08 17.15
N LYS A 113 6.78 -0.32 18.39
CA LYS A 113 7.05 -1.71 18.75
C LYS A 113 5.88 -2.63 18.40
N LYS A 114 4.65 -2.21 18.71
CA LYS A 114 3.43 -2.94 18.34
C LYS A 114 3.29 -3.06 16.83
N ALA A 115 3.50 -1.95 16.09
CA ALA A 115 3.41 -1.94 14.63
C ALA A 115 4.45 -2.88 13.99
N LYS A 116 5.69 -2.85 14.47
CA LYS A 116 6.77 -3.75 14.02
C LYS A 116 6.41 -5.23 14.24
N GLN A 117 5.85 -5.58 15.38
CA GLN A 117 5.40 -6.94 15.67
C GLN A 117 4.27 -7.39 14.75
N LEU A 118 3.27 -6.53 14.53
CA LEU A 118 2.15 -6.81 13.62
C LEU A 118 2.64 -6.97 12.17
N LEU A 119 3.53 -6.08 11.73
CA LEU A 119 4.10 -6.15 10.38
C LEU A 119 4.91 -7.44 10.19
N TYR A 120 5.83 -7.75 11.11
CA TYR A 120 6.64 -8.96 11.05
C TYR A 120 5.74 -10.21 10.96
N LYS A 121 4.75 -10.33 11.85
CA LYS A 121 3.78 -11.43 11.83
C LYS A 121 3.04 -11.51 10.50
N SER A 122 2.60 -10.37 9.95
CA SER A 122 1.90 -10.32 8.68
C SER A 122 2.76 -10.80 7.50
N LEU A 123 4.07 -10.50 7.52
CA LEU A 123 5.01 -10.99 6.52
C LEU A 123 5.21 -12.52 6.62
N GLU A 124 5.31 -13.05 7.84
CA GLU A 124 5.36 -14.50 8.09
C GLU A 124 4.07 -15.22 7.63
N GLU A 125 2.92 -14.58 7.74
CA GLU A 125 1.62 -15.07 7.28
C GLU A 125 1.46 -14.97 5.75
N GLY A 126 2.49 -14.50 5.05
CA GLY A 126 2.59 -14.52 3.59
C GLY A 126 2.23 -13.20 2.90
N ALA A 127 2.27 -12.08 3.61
CA ALA A 127 2.29 -10.79 2.93
C ALA A 127 3.60 -10.61 2.14
N VAL A 128 3.51 -9.92 0.99
CA VAL A 128 4.65 -9.73 0.08
C VAL A 128 5.43 -8.44 0.32
N GLY A 129 4.99 -7.61 1.23
CA GLY A 129 5.63 -6.33 1.52
C GLY A 129 4.76 -5.41 2.37
N LEU A 130 5.08 -4.13 2.32
CA LEU A 130 4.33 -3.03 2.93
C LEU A 130 3.87 -2.07 1.84
N ALA A 131 2.58 -1.73 1.81
CA ALA A 131 2.03 -0.72 0.91
C ALA A 131 1.61 0.53 1.69
N THR A 132 1.97 1.71 1.17
CA THR A 132 1.61 3.01 1.75
C THR A 132 0.92 3.90 0.73
N GLY A 133 0.02 4.76 1.20
CA GLY A 133 -0.57 5.84 0.40
C GLY A 133 -0.44 7.15 1.15
N MET A 134 0.64 7.87 0.86
CA MET A 134 1.06 9.00 1.68
C MET A 134 0.21 10.27 1.48
N SER A 135 -0.78 10.21 0.61
CA SER A 135 -1.84 11.23 0.45
C SER A 135 -3.09 10.91 1.27
N TYR A 136 -3.19 9.70 1.84
CA TYR A 136 -4.39 9.20 2.53
C TYR A 136 -4.18 9.07 4.03
N TYR A 137 -5.23 9.28 4.81
CA TYR A 137 -5.20 9.11 6.25
C TYR A 137 -5.58 7.68 6.64
N PRO A 138 -4.97 7.11 7.70
CA PRO A 138 -3.97 7.71 8.58
C PRO A 138 -2.51 7.63 8.08
N ASN A 139 -2.25 7.11 6.88
CA ASN A 139 -0.88 6.94 6.34
C ASN A 139 -0.09 8.27 6.36
N ALA A 140 -0.70 9.36 5.87
CA ALA A 140 -0.07 10.68 5.76
C ALA A 140 0.33 11.31 7.10
N TRP A 141 -0.12 10.76 8.23
CA TRP A 141 0.28 11.22 9.57
C TRP A 141 1.60 10.63 10.05
N SER A 142 2.16 9.65 9.34
CA SER A 142 3.51 9.15 9.60
C SER A 142 4.57 10.14 9.11
N ASP A 143 5.75 10.07 9.70
CA ASP A 143 6.94 10.71 9.18
C ASP A 143 7.85 9.72 8.45
N THR A 144 8.89 10.22 7.80
CA THR A 144 9.86 9.37 7.08
C THR A 144 10.56 8.38 8.00
N LYS A 145 10.80 8.75 9.26
CA LYS A 145 11.46 7.87 10.23
C LYS A 145 10.61 6.65 10.56
N GLU A 146 9.30 6.84 10.75
CA GLU A 146 8.35 5.71 10.93
C GLU A 146 8.45 4.73 9.76
N LEU A 147 8.46 5.25 8.52
CA LEU A 147 8.52 4.42 7.33
C LEU A 147 9.85 3.69 7.19
N ILE A 148 10.98 4.33 7.50
CA ILE A 148 12.30 3.67 7.50
C ILE A 148 12.31 2.52 8.49
N GLU A 149 11.87 2.74 9.73
CA GLU A 149 11.86 1.70 10.77
C GLU A 149 10.94 0.50 10.44
N LEU A 150 9.83 0.71 9.74
CA LEU A 150 8.98 -0.37 9.25
C LEU A 150 9.62 -1.07 8.04
N CYS A 151 10.22 -0.30 7.13
CA CYS A 151 10.85 -0.85 5.93
C CYS A 151 12.12 -1.66 6.21
N GLU A 152 12.83 -1.42 7.34
CA GLU A 152 13.89 -2.31 7.80
C GLU A 152 13.39 -3.77 7.96
N ILE A 153 12.21 -3.96 8.56
CA ILE A 153 11.60 -5.29 8.72
C ILE A 153 11.22 -5.89 7.37
N VAL A 154 10.72 -5.07 6.45
CA VAL A 154 10.37 -5.51 5.08
C VAL A 154 11.62 -5.95 4.33
N SER A 155 12.72 -5.20 4.46
CA SER A 155 14.02 -5.49 3.88
C SER A 155 14.61 -6.79 4.43
N ASP A 156 14.61 -6.95 5.76
CA ASP A 156 15.10 -8.18 6.43
C ASP A 156 14.33 -9.43 5.98
N SER A 157 13.06 -9.25 5.63
CA SER A 157 12.22 -10.31 5.08
C SER A 157 12.38 -10.48 3.55
N SER A 158 13.27 -9.73 2.91
CA SER A 158 13.49 -9.73 1.44
C SER A 158 12.22 -9.40 0.64
N LYS A 159 11.38 -8.54 1.17
CA LYS A 159 10.09 -8.12 0.59
C LYS A 159 10.19 -6.71 -0.01
N VAL A 160 9.06 -6.14 -0.47
CA VAL A 160 8.99 -4.88 -1.22
C VAL A 160 8.22 -3.81 -0.45
N TYR A 161 8.67 -2.57 -0.55
CA TYR A 161 7.93 -1.38 -0.16
C TYR A 161 7.25 -0.77 -1.38
N ILE A 162 5.93 -0.64 -1.35
CA ILE A 162 5.09 -0.12 -2.44
C ILE A 162 4.50 1.20 -1.98
N THR A 163 4.59 2.26 -2.77
CA THR A 163 4.15 3.57 -2.30
C THR A 163 3.45 4.43 -3.35
N HIS A 164 2.25 4.89 -2.99
CA HIS A 164 1.68 6.14 -3.47
C HIS A 164 2.35 7.29 -2.75
N LEU A 165 2.97 8.19 -3.50
CA LEU A 165 3.87 9.23 -2.97
C LEU A 165 3.16 10.26 -2.08
N ARG A 166 3.91 10.85 -1.15
CA ARG A 166 3.45 11.92 -0.27
C ARG A 166 3.28 13.23 -1.03
N ASP A 167 2.07 13.78 -1.00
CA ASP A 167 1.73 15.12 -1.47
C ASP A 167 0.99 15.96 -0.42
N ARG A 168 0.72 15.36 0.76
CA ARG A 168 0.08 16.00 1.93
C ARG A 168 0.92 15.80 3.17
N ASN A 169 0.79 16.68 4.18
CA ASN A 169 1.64 16.69 5.36
C ASN A 169 3.14 16.60 4.99
N THR A 170 3.51 17.39 3.99
CA THR A 170 4.84 17.36 3.37
C THR A 170 5.95 17.74 4.34
N GLU A 171 5.64 18.47 5.40
CA GLU A 171 6.56 18.82 6.50
C GLU A 171 7.05 17.59 7.28
N ARG A 172 6.35 16.45 7.17
CA ARG A 172 6.75 15.18 7.80
C ARG A 172 7.61 14.30 6.91
N GLY A 173 7.64 14.62 5.62
CA GLY A 173 8.41 13.89 4.61
C GLY A 173 9.83 14.44 4.45
N PHE A 174 10.80 13.55 4.29
CA PHE A 174 12.16 13.94 3.88
C PHE A 174 12.10 14.80 2.60
N MET A 175 12.75 15.94 2.62
CA MET A 175 12.78 16.91 1.50
C MET A 175 11.39 17.31 0.98
N GLY A 176 10.36 17.26 1.83
CA GLY A 176 9.00 17.59 1.45
C GLY A 176 8.18 16.42 0.89
N GLY A 177 8.68 15.18 0.97
CA GLY A 177 7.99 13.99 0.50
C GLY A 177 8.31 13.61 -0.95
N GLY A 178 7.35 12.97 -1.63
CA GLY A 178 7.48 12.58 -3.03
C GLY A 178 8.54 11.50 -3.30
N VAL A 179 9.12 11.56 -4.48
CA VAL A 179 10.13 10.60 -4.94
C VAL A 179 11.35 10.57 -4.03
N LEU A 180 11.82 11.74 -3.58
CA LEU A 180 13.02 11.83 -2.73
C LEU A 180 12.82 11.15 -1.37
N GLU A 181 11.65 11.27 -0.76
CA GLU A 181 11.33 10.55 0.48
C GLU A 181 11.37 9.03 0.28
N ALA A 182 10.72 8.53 -0.76
CA ALA A 182 10.67 7.10 -1.02
C ALA A 182 12.05 6.49 -1.32
N LEU A 183 12.90 7.22 -2.06
CA LEU A 183 14.28 6.83 -2.32
C LEU A 183 15.14 6.85 -1.05
N GLU A 184 14.94 7.86 -0.19
CA GLU A 184 15.63 7.94 1.10
C GLU A 184 15.25 6.77 2.03
N ILE A 185 13.97 6.38 2.04
CA ILE A 185 13.51 5.17 2.74
C ILE A 185 14.26 3.94 2.21
N GLY A 186 14.38 3.80 0.88
CA GLY A 186 15.14 2.71 0.27
C GLY A 186 16.61 2.72 0.65
N ARG A 187 17.26 3.90 0.66
CA ARG A 187 18.69 4.04 1.04
C ARG A 187 18.94 3.64 2.48
N GLN A 188 18.11 4.12 3.41
CA GLN A 188 18.34 3.88 4.83
C GLN A 188 17.94 2.48 5.30
N SER A 189 16.86 1.92 4.77
CA SER A 189 16.35 0.61 5.18
C SER A 189 16.88 -0.56 4.35
N GLY A 190 17.43 -0.29 3.17
CA GLY A 190 17.82 -1.33 2.20
C GLY A 190 16.66 -2.02 1.51
N VAL A 191 15.43 -1.54 1.68
CA VAL A 191 14.23 -2.15 1.08
C VAL A 191 14.16 -1.90 -0.43
N LYS A 192 13.64 -2.86 -1.18
CA LYS A 192 13.24 -2.66 -2.58
C LYS A 192 12.06 -1.70 -2.65
N VAL A 193 12.14 -0.68 -3.51
CA VAL A 193 11.11 0.34 -3.63
C VAL A 193 10.31 0.15 -4.92
N HIS A 194 8.99 0.15 -4.79
CA HIS A 194 8.08 0.15 -5.94
C HIS A 194 7.20 1.41 -5.91
N PHE A 195 7.31 2.21 -6.97
CA PHE A 195 6.51 3.41 -7.13
C PHE A 195 5.18 3.10 -7.80
N SER A 196 4.08 3.35 -7.11
CA SER A 196 2.74 3.19 -7.66
C SER A 196 2.41 4.27 -8.67
N HIS A 197 1.70 3.90 -9.76
CA HIS A 197 1.10 4.78 -10.78
C HIS A 197 1.95 6.01 -11.16
N THR A 198 3.26 5.82 -11.33
CA THR A 198 4.21 6.89 -11.65
C THR A 198 3.95 7.48 -13.04
N ARG A 199 3.67 8.77 -13.10
CA ARG A 199 3.38 9.47 -14.35
C ARG A 199 3.65 10.96 -14.25
N THR A 200 3.77 11.63 -15.38
CA THR A 200 3.73 13.10 -15.44
C THR A 200 2.32 13.62 -15.15
N SER A 201 2.22 14.81 -14.60
CA SER A 201 0.97 15.53 -14.33
C SER A 201 0.71 16.61 -15.39
N ALA A 202 -0.42 17.30 -15.28
CA ALA A 202 -0.72 18.45 -16.14
C ALA A 202 0.33 19.58 -16.03
N LEU A 203 1.08 19.64 -14.92
CA LEU A 203 2.10 20.67 -14.69
C LEU A 203 3.45 20.35 -15.35
N ASN A 204 3.72 19.07 -15.65
CA ASN A 204 5.00 18.61 -16.18
C ASN A 204 4.83 17.62 -17.34
N VAL A 205 3.81 17.82 -18.16
CA VAL A 205 3.55 17.02 -19.36
C VAL A 205 4.80 16.96 -20.25
N GLY A 206 5.19 15.73 -20.63
CA GLY A 206 6.35 15.48 -21.50
C GLY A 206 7.71 15.52 -20.80
N GLN A 207 7.78 15.89 -19.53
CA GLN A 207 9.03 15.96 -18.75
C GLN A 207 9.37 14.60 -18.10
N VAL A 208 9.33 13.53 -18.88
CA VAL A 208 9.67 12.18 -18.40
C VAL A 208 11.13 12.07 -17.95
N PRO A 209 12.13 12.65 -18.67
CA PRO A 209 13.52 12.61 -18.21
C PRO A 209 13.72 13.23 -16.82
N GLU A 210 13.04 14.35 -16.53
CA GLU A 210 13.11 15.02 -15.23
C GLU A 210 12.47 14.16 -14.13
N LEU A 211 11.33 13.53 -14.42
CA LEU A 211 10.67 12.61 -13.50
C LEU A 211 11.55 11.41 -13.16
N MET A 212 12.26 10.88 -14.15
CA MET A 212 13.09 9.68 -14.00
C MET A 212 14.47 9.95 -13.42
N LYS A 213 14.94 11.19 -13.42
CA LYS A 213 16.31 11.55 -13.04
C LYS A 213 16.73 10.97 -11.67
N ASP A 214 15.98 11.27 -10.64
CA ASP A 214 16.31 10.84 -9.28
C ASP A 214 16.18 9.32 -9.13
N ILE A 215 15.24 8.70 -9.84
CA ILE A 215 15.04 7.25 -9.87
C ILE A 215 16.23 6.56 -10.57
N ASP A 216 16.69 7.07 -11.72
CA ASP A 216 17.80 6.51 -12.46
C ASP A 216 19.12 6.68 -11.68
N GLU A 217 19.29 7.82 -10.98
CA GLU A 217 20.43 8.04 -10.09
C GLU A 217 20.44 7.02 -8.95
N ALA A 218 19.31 6.84 -8.24
CA ALA A 218 19.18 5.86 -7.17
C ALA A 218 19.44 4.42 -7.65
N LYS A 219 18.99 4.05 -8.84
CA LYS A 219 19.32 2.75 -9.46
C LYS A 219 20.82 2.60 -9.73
N SER A 220 21.50 3.68 -10.13
CA SER A 220 22.95 3.67 -10.33
C SER A 220 23.72 3.52 -9.02
N GLU A 221 23.14 3.97 -7.89
CA GLU A 221 23.65 3.76 -6.53
C GLU A 221 23.42 2.33 -6.01
N GLY A 222 22.65 1.52 -6.73
CA GLY A 222 22.35 0.12 -6.38
C GLY A 222 21.04 -0.09 -5.63
N ILE A 223 20.17 0.92 -5.54
CA ILE A 223 18.84 0.77 -4.95
C ILE A 223 17.96 0.00 -5.94
N ASP A 224 17.31 -1.06 -5.47
CA ASP A 224 16.36 -1.86 -6.27
C ASP A 224 15.04 -1.08 -6.38
N VAL A 225 14.86 -0.40 -7.52
CA VAL A 225 13.70 0.43 -7.80
C VAL A 225 12.93 -0.10 -9.00
N THR A 226 11.62 -0.26 -8.83
CA THR A 226 10.65 -0.56 -9.87
C THR A 226 9.52 0.47 -9.84
N LEU A 227 8.75 0.55 -10.91
CA LEU A 227 7.59 1.44 -11.00
C LEU A 227 6.51 0.83 -11.89
N GLU A 228 5.30 1.29 -11.71
CA GLU A 228 4.17 0.99 -12.57
C GLU A 228 3.48 2.28 -13.04
N LEU A 229 2.71 2.17 -14.10
CA LEU A 229 1.88 3.24 -14.61
C LEU A 229 0.60 2.66 -15.24
N TYR A 230 -0.43 3.49 -15.39
CA TYR A 230 -1.61 3.17 -16.18
C TYR A 230 -1.69 4.05 -17.43
N PRO A 231 -2.22 3.54 -18.57
CA PRO A 231 -2.14 4.21 -19.85
C PRO A 231 -3.28 5.21 -20.12
N TYR A 232 -4.02 5.61 -19.09
CA TYR A 232 -5.18 6.50 -19.25
C TYR A 232 -4.79 7.97 -19.09
N PRO A 233 -5.41 8.89 -19.86
CA PRO A 233 -5.13 10.33 -19.75
C PRO A 233 -5.75 10.98 -18.51
N THR A 234 -6.61 10.27 -17.80
CA THR A 234 -7.29 10.71 -16.58
C THR A 234 -6.83 9.94 -15.36
N GLY A 235 -6.90 10.55 -14.19
CA GLY A 235 -6.70 9.88 -12.91
C GLY A 235 -8.04 9.52 -12.27
N SER A 236 -8.05 8.45 -11.49
CA SER A 236 -9.12 8.14 -10.55
C SER A 236 -8.58 8.23 -9.14
N THR A 237 -9.30 8.84 -8.25
CA THR A 237 -8.92 8.95 -6.84
C THR A 237 -10.16 8.99 -5.95
N TYR A 238 -9.94 8.86 -4.66
CA TYR A 238 -10.98 8.91 -3.64
C TYR A 238 -10.71 10.05 -2.66
N PRO A 239 -11.71 10.89 -2.36
CA PRO A 239 -11.53 12.02 -1.43
C PRO A 239 -11.56 11.53 0.03
N LEU A 240 -10.47 10.93 0.51
CA LEU A 240 -10.26 10.54 1.92
C LEU A 240 -9.78 11.70 2.80
N SER A 241 -10.09 12.92 2.44
CA SER A 241 -9.57 14.14 3.08
C SER A 241 -10.68 14.89 3.82
N PHE A 242 -11.31 14.26 4.80
CA PHE A 242 -12.31 14.92 5.63
C PHE A 242 -11.88 14.97 7.07
#